data_28c2f13688653d2924b7c475fd0ffd0b
#
_entry.id   28c2f13688653d2924b7c475fd0ffd0b
#
_cell.length_a   1.000
_cell.length_b   1.000
_cell.length_c   1.000
_cell.angle_alpha   90.00
_cell.angle_beta   90.00
_cell.angle_gamma   90.00
#
_symmetry.space_group_name_H-M   'P 1'
#
loop_
_entity.id
_entity.type
_entity.pdbx_description
1 polymer ?
#
loop_
_entity_poly.entity_id
_entity_poly.type
_entity_poly.pdbx_seq_one_letter_code
_entity_poly.pdbx_strand_id
1 'polypeptide(L)'
;MSLTSGFFDSFNEDRKYNSLQLSSIFDGIISDGVYATYGDYFLVSPVSGMGIKVGTGRAWLDHTWTLNDADYPLTVEDAEVVLKRIDTVIIEVDRTNSGRINRLRILKGTPASAPVAPQLTKTESLKQYPLADILVKPNATEIVAADITNRIGTKDLPWVAGIIDHVSAEELVQQWRIEFDTLLDTLQTMISQVGQQTIMDNSVGASAIIKTGDNAVTAATVKAIPDKPGAVAASHLSSDITYTTLGLTSNQVRTIRVGTGDPSGGSDGDIYLKITN
;
A
#
# COMPACT_ATOMS: atom_id res chain seq x y z
N MET A 1 1.74 44.41 16.94
CA MET A 1 2.01 43.17 17.70
C MET A 1 1.62 43.40 19.14
N SER A 2 0.87 42.51 19.74
CA SER A 2 0.56 42.54 21.17
C SER A 2 1.25 41.37 21.86
N LEU A 3 1.92 41.62 22.97
CA LEU A 3 2.43 40.59 23.86
C LEU A 3 1.29 40.19 24.81
N THR A 4 0.99 38.88 24.87
CA THR A 4 -0.03 38.35 25.78
C THR A 4 0.67 37.44 26.78
N SER A 5 0.29 37.55 28.05
CA SER A 5 0.79 36.75 29.17
C SER A 5 -0.35 36.36 30.11
N GLY A 6 -0.19 35.27 30.85
CA GLY A 6 -1.25 34.76 31.73
C GLY A 6 -0.73 34.18 33.05
N PHE A 7 -1.66 33.66 33.86
CA PHE A 7 -1.44 33.03 35.18
C PHE A 7 -0.84 33.95 36.25
N PHE A 8 -1.18 35.21 36.17
CA PHE A 8 -0.90 36.15 37.27
C PHE A 8 -2.11 36.25 38.17
N ASP A 9 -1.85 36.45 39.46
CA ASP A 9 -2.92 36.71 40.42
C ASP A 9 -3.72 37.99 40.06
N SER A 10 -5.03 37.95 40.27
CA SER A 10 -5.87 39.12 40.09
C SER A 10 -5.73 40.05 41.26
N PHE A 11 -5.51 41.33 40.97
CA PHE A 11 -5.60 42.40 41.95
C PHE A 11 -6.80 43.30 41.64
N ASN A 12 -7.73 43.40 42.53
CA ASN A 12 -9.00 44.15 42.34
C ASN A 12 -9.78 43.72 41.07
N GLU A 13 -9.81 42.40 40.80
CA GLU A 13 -10.51 41.81 39.64
C GLU A 13 -10.01 42.30 38.25
N ASP A 14 -8.78 42.76 38.16
CA ASP A 14 -8.18 43.27 36.92
C ASP A 14 -7.86 42.18 35.88
N ARG A 15 -7.83 40.91 36.31
CA ARG A 15 -7.50 39.75 35.47
C ARG A 15 -8.68 38.84 35.27
N LYS A 16 -9.13 38.73 34.00
CA LYS A 16 -10.18 37.78 33.57
C LYS A 16 -9.63 36.99 32.40
N TYR A 17 -9.55 35.70 32.58
CA TYR A 17 -9.12 34.78 31.51
C TYR A 17 -10.33 34.17 30.81
N ASN A 18 -10.31 34.18 29.48
CA ASN A 18 -11.32 33.49 28.69
C ASN A 18 -10.87 32.03 28.42
N SER A 19 -11.76 31.21 27.85
CA SER A 19 -11.50 29.81 27.59
C SER A 19 -10.31 29.60 26.65
N LEU A 20 -10.12 30.48 25.67
CA LEU A 20 -9.01 30.40 24.72
C LEU A 20 -7.67 30.65 25.42
N GLN A 21 -7.60 31.67 26.28
CA GLN A 21 -6.38 31.94 27.06
C GLN A 21 -6.04 30.80 28.02
N LEU A 22 -7.05 30.13 28.62
CA LEU A 22 -6.82 28.98 29.49
C LEU A 22 -6.38 27.74 28.69
N SER A 23 -6.99 27.50 27.54
CA SER A 23 -6.65 26.35 26.70
C SER A 23 -5.31 26.51 25.98
N SER A 24 -4.82 27.75 25.80
CA SER A 24 -3.53 28.00 25.15
C SER A 24 -2.32 27.43 25.89
N ILE A 25 -2.48 27.05 27.17
CA ILE A 25 -1.43 26.32 27.90
C ILE A 25 -1.11 24.95 27.27
N PHE A 26 -2.06 24.41 26.51
CA PHE A 26 -1.88 23.13 25.81
C PHE A 26 -1.25 23.29 24.42
N ASP A 27 -1.01 24.53 23.97
CA ASP A 27 -0.34 24.79 22.70
C ASP A 27 1.09 24.25 22.73
N GLY A 28 1.45 23.43 21.74
CA GLY A 28 2.74 22.75 21.71
C GLY A 28 2.85 21.53 22.64
N ILE A 29 1.81 21.25 23.46
CA ILE A 29 1.75 20.07 24.32
C ILE A 29 0.83 19.01 23.68
N ILE A 30 -0.32 19.42 23.16
CA ILE A 30 -1.33 18.55 22.56
C ILE A 30 -1.66 19.11 21.17
N SER A 31 -1.49 18.31 20.13
CA SER A 31 -1.91 18.68 18.78
C SER A 31 -3.41 18.47 18.58
N ASP A 32 -4.00 19.21 17.63
CA ASP A 32 -5.35 18.92 17.17
C ASP A 32 -5.44 17.50 16.63
N GLY A 33 -6.50 16.77 16.98
CA GLY A 33 -6.71 15.42 16.48
C GLY A 33 -7.66 14.56 17.31
N VAL A 34 -7.73 13.29 16.94
CA VAL A 34 -8.49 12.24 17.62
C VAL A 34 -7.55 11.39 18.47
N TYR A 35 -7.99 11.00 19.67
CA TYR A 35 -7.22 10.11 20.53
C TYR A 35 -7.32 8.67 20.01
N ALA A 36 -6.21 8.10 19.54
CA ALA A 36 -6.16 6.76 18.94
C ALA A 36 -6.49 5.62 19.93
N THR A 37 -6.34 5.87 21.23
CA THR A 37 -6.48 4.84 22.28
C THR A 37 -7.77 4.97 23.08
N TYR A 38 -8.70 5.83 22.64
CA TYR A 38 -9.94 6.07 23.37
C TYR A 38 -11.16 5.62 22.57
N GLY A 39 -11.88 4.61 23.10
CA GLY A 39 -13.08 4.06 22.51
C GLY A 39 -12.84 3.54 21.08
N ASP A 40 -13.81 3.78 20.21
CA ASP A 40 -13.75 3.42 18.79
C ASP A 40 -13.24 4.61 17.93
N TYR A 41 -12.57 5.58 18.54
CA TYR A 41 -12.00 6.77 17.91
C TYR A 41 -12.92 7.46 16.89
N PHE A 42 -14.24 7.55 17.18
CA PHE A 42 -15.30 8.09 16.30
C PHE A 42 -15.49 7.32 14.99
N LEU A 43 -15.18 6.03 14.95
CA LEU A 43 -15.36 5.23 13.75
C LEU A 43 -16.81 5.31 13.26
N VAL A 44 -16.96 5.65 11.98
CA VAL A 44 -18.27 5.70 11.33
C VAL A 44 -18.59 4.32 10.76
N SER A 45 -19.76 3.78 11.07
CA SER A 45 -20.21 2.48 10.60
C SER A 45 -21.69 2.48 10.21
N PRO A 46 -22.12 1.66 9.26
CA PRO A 46 -23.53 1.55 8.87
C PRO A 46 -24.33 0.83 9.96
N VAL A 47 -25.62 1.13 10.03
CA VAL A 47 -26.57 0.44 10.90
C VAL A 47 -27.60 -0.29 10.04
N SER A 48 -28.70 0.32 9.71
CA SER A 48 -29.73 -0.24 8.84
C SER A 48 -30.30 0.86 7.94
N GLY A 49 -30.65 0.51 6.71
CA GLY A 49 -31.15 1.49 5.74
C GLY A 49 -30.16 2.62 5.52
N MET A 50 -30.62 3.85 5.53
CA MET A 50 -29.78 5.05 5.41
C MET A 50 -29.14 5.48 6.75
N GLY A 51 -29.26 4.66 7.79
CA GLY A 51 -28.71 4.91 9.11
C GLY A 51 -27.24 4.59 9.20
N ILE A 52 -26.50 5.46 9.91
CA ILE A 52 -25.11 5.26 10.30
C ILE A 52 -24.95 5.57 11.78
N LYS A 53 -23.88 5.14 12.38
CA LYS A 53 -23.50 5.55 13.73
C LYS A 53 -22.04 6.01 13.75
N VAL A 54 -21.76 6.94 14.65
CA VAL A 54 -20.42 7.34 15.03
C VAL A 54 -20.11 6.68 16.36
N GLY A 55 -19.09 5.84 16.40
CA GLY A 55 -18.67 5.14 17.61
C GLY A 55 -18.13 6.06 18.69
N THR A 56 -17.86 5.49 19.86
CA THR A 56 -17.28 6.23 21.00
C THR A 56 -15.92 6.82 20.62
N GLY A 57 -15.57 7.96 21.21
CA GLY A 57 -14.30 8.59 20.88
C GLY A 57 -14.05 9.88 21.67
N ARG A 58 -12.80 10.32 21.65
CA ARG A 58 -12.37 11.59 22.22
C ARG A 58 -11.48 12.34 21.22
N ALA A 59 -11.65 13.66 21.16
CA ALA A 59 -10.85 14.53 20.32
C ALA A 59 -10.45 15.81 21.04
N TRP A 60 -9.31 16.36 20.65
CA TRP A 60 -8.89 17.72 20.98
C TRP A 60 -8.84 18.51 19.67
N LEU A 61 -9.69 19.51 19.53
CA LEU A 61 -9.85 20.24 18.27
C LEU A 61 -10.03 21.73 18.57
N ASP A 62 -9.21 22.55 17.96
CA ASP A 62 -9.30 24.01 18.07
C ASP A 62 -9.50 24.49 19.52
N HIS A 63 -8.61 24.10 20.42
CA HIS A 63 -8.65 24.43 21.85
C HIS A 63 -9.92 23.97 22.59
N THR A 64 -10.66 23.02 22.02
CA THR A 64 -11.84 22.43 22.66
C THR A 64 -11.69 20.90 22.70
N TRP A 65 -12.33 20.28 23.67
CA TRP A 65 -12.41 18.83 23.72
C TRP A 65 -13.80 18.33 23.32
N THR A 66 -13.83 17.18 22.69
CA THR A 66 -15.08 16.48 22.34
C THR A 66 -15.00 15.07 22.91
N LEU A 67 -16.07 14.64 23.56
CA LEU A 67 -16.23 13.26 24.06
C LEU A 67 -17.56 12.71 23.54
N ASN A 68 -17.50 11.58 22.87
CA ASN A 68 -18.64 10.75 22.54
C ASN A 68 -18.53 9.45 23.36
N ASP A 69 -19.37 9.27 24.36
CA ASP A 69 -19.33 8.15 25.30
C ASP A 69 -20.27 6.98 24.93
N ALA A 70 -21.06 7.16 23.89
CA ALA A 70 -21.97 6.14 23.35
C ALA A 70 -22.09 6.26 21.82
N ASP A 71 -22.57 5.22 21.16
CA ASP A 71 -22.87 5.25 19.73
C ASP A 71 -23.83 6.42 19.41
N TYR A 72 -23.41 7.30 18.51
CA TYR A 72 -24.16 8.46 18.09
C TYR A 72 -24.84 8.21 16.74
N PRO A 73 -26.17 8.03 16.69
CA PRO A 73 -26.87 7.74 15.46
C PRO A 73 -27.00 8.98 14.58
N LEU A 74 -26.81 8.80 13.28
CA LEU A 74 -27.05 9.79 12.24
C LEU A 74 -27.80 9.14 11.09
N THR A 75 -28.55 9.92 10.33
CA THR A 75 -29.26 9.43 9.14
C THR A 75 -28.78 10.21 7.92
N VAL A 76 -28.30 9.49 6.92
CA VAL A 76 -27.98 10.03 5.61
C VAL A 76 -29.28 10.34 4.88
N GLU A 77 -29.38 11.50 4.25
CA GLU A 77 -30.56 11.84 3.45
C GLU A 77 -30.75 10.88 2.28
N ASP A 78 -32.01 10.70 1.83
CA ASP A 78 -32.36 9.83 0.73
C ASP A 78 -31.50 10.04 -0.50
N ALA A 79 -31.22 8.93 -1.20
CA ALA A 79 -30.41 8.95 -2.40
C ALA A 79 -31.15 9.62 -3.56
N GLU A 80 -30.40 10.25 -4.45
CA GLU A 80 -30.94 10.73 -5.72
C GLU A 80 -31.23 9.55 -6.67
N VAL A 81 -32.14 9.76 -7.60
CA VAL A 81 -32.56 8.69 -8.54
C VAL A 81 -31.48 8.38 -9.57
N VAL A 82 -30.72 9.39 -10.03
CA VAL A 82 -29.81 9.25 -11.18
C VAL A 82 -28.35 9.49 -10.81
N LEU A 83 -28.11 10.45 -9.93
CA LEU A 83 -26.76 10.90 -9.62
C LEU A 83 -26.31 10.36 -8.27
N LYS A 84 -25.01 10.10 -8.15
CA LYS A 84 -24.36 9.79 -6.88
C LYS A 84 -23.84 11.06 -6.23
N ARG A 85 -23.66 11.05 -4.91
CA ARG A 85 -23.04 12.12 -4.15
C ARG A 85 -22.11 11.56 -3.08
N ILE A 86 -21.26 12.41 -2.55
CA ILE A 86 -20.42 12.08 -1.39
C ILE A 86 -20.84 13.00 -0.24
N ASP A 87 -21.39 12.43 0.82
CA ASP A 87 -21.69 13.12 2.05
C ASP A 87 -20.53 12.95 3.03
N THR A 88 -20.23 13.94 3.87
CA THR A 88 -19.13 13.87 4.84
C THR A 88 -19.65 13.97 6.26
N VAL A 89 -19.34 12.97 7.09
CA VAL A 89 -19.56 13.03 8.54
C VAL A 89 -18.45 13.85 9.18
N ILE A 90 -18.82 14.82 10.00
CA ILE A 90 -17.88 15.78 10.58
C ILE A 90 -18.06 15.93 12.09
N ILE A 91 -16.97 16.33 12.77
CA ILE A 91 -17.05 17.09 14.02
C ILE A 91 -17.02 18.58 13.66
N GLU A 92 -18.03 19.31 14.04
CA GLU A 92 -18.12 20.76 13.86
C GLU A 92 -17.84 21.44 15.19
N VAL A 93 -16.80 22.26 15.24
CA VAL A 93 -16.47 23.13 16.36
C VAL A 93 -17.04 24.50 16.07
N ASP A 94 -18.10 24.88 16.79
CA ASP A 94 -18.82 26.16 16.63
C ASP A 94 -18.53 27.07 17.82
N ARG A 95 -17.68 28.07 17.58
CA ARG A 95 -17.29 29.10 18.58
C ARG A 95 -18.08 30.37 18.46
N THR A 96 -19.08 30.42 17.59
CA THR A 96 -19.95 31.60 17.48
C THR A 96 -20.66 31.88 18.81
N ASN A 97 -21.05 33.13 19.04
CA ASN A 97 -21.74 33.50 20.28
C ASN A 97 -23.05 32.73 20.51
N SER A 98 -23.70 32.28 19.45
CA SER A 98 -24.92 31.47 19.49
C SER A 98 -24.63 29.96 19.57
N GLY A 99 -23.47 29.48 19.10
CA GLY A 99 -23.10 28.07 19.08
C GLY A 99 -22.44 27.64 20.39
N ARG A 100 -21.15 27.84 20.51
CA ARG A 100 -20.29 27.43 21.64
C ARG A 100 -20.44 25.95 21.96
N ILE A 101 -20.37 25.10 20.91
CA ILE A 101 -20.62 23.67 21.01
C ILE A 101 -19.84 22.90 19.94
N ASN A 102 -19.43 21.70 20.27
CA ASN A 102 -18.95 20.72 19.31
C ASN A 102 -20.09 19.74 18.99
N ARG A 103 -20.33 19.45 17.72
CA ARG A 103 -21.42 18.57 17.31
C ARG A 103 -21.02 17.65 16.17
N LEU A 104 -21.61 16.45 16.16
CA LEU A 104 -21.52 15.50 15.05
C LEU A 104 -22.63 15.82 14.02
N ARG A 105 -22.25 15.91 12.76
CA ARG A 105 -23.17 16.24 11.66
C ARG A 105 -22.78 15.54 10.38
N ILE A 106 -23.73 15.44 9.45
CA ILE A 106 -23.47 15.09 8.06
C ILE A 106 -23.54 16.36 7.21
N LEU A 107 -22.51 16.59 6.42
CA LEU A 107 -22.55 17.59 5.34
C LEU A 107 -22.98 16.87 4.06
N LYS A 108 -24.13 17.26 3.53
CA LYS A 108 -24.61 16.72 2.26
C LYS A 108 -23.76 17.23 1.10
N GLY A 109 -23.30 16.31 0.27
CA GLY A 109 -22.59 16.62 -0.97
C GLY A 109 -23.51 17.00 -2.12
N THR A 110 -22.93 17.54 -3.18
CA THR A 110 -23.67 17.86 -4.41
C THR A 110 -23.73 16.64 -5.31
N PRO A 111 -24.95 16.22 -5.74
CA PRO A 111 -25.10 15.12 -6.68
C PRO A 111 -24.43 15.42 -8.03
N ALA A 112 -23.62 14.47 -8.53
CA ALA A 112 -22.90 14.59 -9.79
C ALA A 112 -22.56 13.22 -10.37
N SER A 113 -22.19 13.14 -11.66
CA SER A 113 -21.67 11.93 -12.28
C SER A 113 -20.29 11.55 -11.71
N ALA A 114 -19.48 12.53 -11.34
CA ALA A 114 -18.23 12.38 -10.62
C ALA A 114 -18.29 13.27 -9.36
N PRO A 115 -18.94 12.82 -8.25
CA PRO A 115 -19.10 13.65 -7.07
C PRO A 115 -17.78 13.83 -6.32
N VAL A 116 -17.67 14.98 -5.67
CA VAL A 116 -16.57 15.29 -4.77
C VAL A 116 -17.14 15.52 -3.36
N ALA A 117 -16.33 15.26 -2.35
CA ALA A 117 -16.70 15.54 -0.96
C ALA A 117 -16.98 17.04 -0.77
N PRO A 118 -17.93 17.42 0.09
CA PRO A 118 -18.23 18.81 0.36
C PRO A 118 -17.02 19.55 0.94
N GLN A 119 -16.89 20.82 0.56
CA GLN A 119 -15.82 21.64 1.09
C GLN A 119 -16.07 21.97 2.56
N LEU A 120 -15.06 21.73 3.38
CA LEU A 120 -15.13 21.98 4.83
C LEU A 120 -14.91 23.45 5.13
N THR A 121 -15.70 23.98 6.05
CA THR A 121 -15.51 25.33 6.59
C THR A 121 -14.37 25.32 7.61
N LYS A 122 -13.42 26.27 7.45
CA LYS A 122 -12.30 26.48 8.37
C LYS A 122 -12.11 27.98 8.62
N THR A 123 -13.09 28.58 9.30
CA THR A 123 -13.01 29.98 9.73
C THR A 123 -12.53 30.05 11.19
N GLU A 124 -12.26 31.25 11.69
CA GLU A 124 -11.86 31.48 13.09
C GLU A 124 -12.94 31.02 14.08
N SER A 125 -14.23 31.18 13.72
CA SER A 125 -15.37 30.89 14.60
C SER A 125 -16.04 29.53 14.31
N LEU A 126 -15.80 28.92 13.16
CA LEU A 126 -16.41 27.64 12.77
C LEU A 126 -15.39 26.77 12.04
N LYS A 127 -15.07 25.64 12.61
CA LYS A 127 -14.16 24.66 12.00
C LYS A 127 -14.81 23.30 11.90
N GLN A 128 -14.63 22.66 10.75
CA GLN A 128 -15.18 21.34 10.44
C GLN A 128 -14.04 20.34 10.20
N TYR A 129 -14.15 19.20 10.85
CA TYR A 129 -13.15 18.12 10.81
C TYR A 129 -13.81 16.84 10.31
N PRO A 130 -13.32 16.23 9.21
CA PRO A 130 -13.97 15.09 8.56
C PRO A 130 -13.66 13.78 9.28
N LEU A 131 -14.69 13.05 9.69
CA LEU A 131 -14.56 11.69 10.24
C LEU A 131 -14.57 10.64 9.14
N ALA A 132 -15.53 10.72 8.21
CA ALA A 132 -15.65 9.81 7.08
C ALA A 132 -16.40 10.44 5.92
N ASP A 133 -16.09 10.00 4.71
CA ASP A 133 -16.85 10.28 3.50
C ASP A 133 -17.77 9.09 3.19
N ILE A 134 -18.99 9.35 2.78
CA ILE A 134 -20.03 8.35 2.48
C ILE A 134 -20.43 8.50 1.02
N LEU A 135 -20.19 7.48 0.21
CA LEU A 135 -20.66 7.42 -1.16
C LEU A 135 -22.14 7.01 -1.18
N VAL A 136 -23.02 7.95 -1.47
CA VAL A 136 -24.45 7.69 -1.67
C VAL A 136 -24.69 7.38 -3.15
N LYS A 137 -24.98 6.12 -3.46
CA LYS A 137 -25.26 5.65 -4.82
C LYS A 137 -26.67 6.03 -5.26
N PRO A 138 -26.95 6.11 -6.56
CA PRO A 138 -28.31 6.35 -7.05
C PRO A 138 -29.28 5.26 -6.55
N ASN A 139 -30.46 5.68 -6.14
CA ASN A 139 -31.51 4.79 -5.58
C ASN A 139 -31.07 3.91 -4.41
N ALA A 140 -30.00 4.30 -3.69
CA ALA A 140 -29.59 3.54 -2.51
C ALA A 140 -30.67 3.63 -1.43
N THR A 141 -31.04 2.48 -0.88
CA THR A 141 -31.97 2.34 0.25
C THR A 141 -31.23 2.01 1.54
N GLU A 142 -29.93 1.74 1.44
CA GLU A 142 -29.05 1.46 2.57
C GLU A 142 -27.62 1.94 2.29
N ILE A 143 -26.90 2.19 3.36
CA ILE A 143 -25.44 2.45 3.34
C ILE A 143 -24.74 1.20 3.80
N VAL A 144 -23.73 0.75 3.04
CA VAL A 144 -22.90 -0.41 3.40
C VAL A 144 -21.49 0.04 3.77
N ALA A 145 -20.75 -0.80 4.50
CA ALA A 145 -19.40 -0.45 4.97
C ALA A 145 -18.43 -0.07 3.83
N ALA A 146 -18.60 -0.68 2.65
CA ALA A 146 -17.78 -0.39 1.47
C ALA A 146 -18.02 1.02 0.89
N ASP A 147 -19.12 1.68 1.27
CA ASP A 147 -19.45 3.04 0.85
C ASP A 147 -18.88 4.10 1.81
N ILE A 148 -18.30 3.69 2.93
CA ILE A 148 -17.74 4.58 3.96
C ILE A 148 -16.23 4.58 3.86
N THR A 149 -15.65 5.76 3.65
CA THR A 149 -14.20 5.97 3.63
C THR A 149 -13.78 6.76 4.86
N ASN A 150 -13.01 6.13 5.75
CA ASN A 150 -12.51 6.78 6.96
C ASN A 150 -11.52 7.90 6.63
N ARG A 151 -11.62 9.03 7.33
CA ARG A 151 -10.76 10.21 7.19
C ARG A 151 -9.92 10.49 8.45
N ILE A 152 -10.11 9.72 9.52
CA ILE A 152 -9.38 9.87 10.78
C ILE A 152 -7.94 9.37 10.58
N GLY A 153 -6.97 10.05 11.16
CA GLY A 153 -5.55 9.78 10.97
C GLY A 153 -4.97 10.36 9.68
N THR A 154 -5.77 11.12 8.91
CA THR A 154 -5.28 11.85 7.72
C THR A 154 -4.81 13.25 8.11
N LYS A 155 -4.22 13.97 7.16
CA LYS A 155 -3.82 15.38 7.36
C LYS A 155 -4.96 16.32 7.75
N ASP A 156 -6.21 15.98 7.39
CA ASP A 156 -7.39 16.82 7.66
C ASP A 156 -7.96 16.60 9.05
N LEU A 157 -7.72 15.41 9.63
CA LEU A 157 -8.03 15.05 11.01
C LEU A 157 -6.98 14.04 11.52
N PRO A 158 -5.83 14.49 12.02
CA PRO A 158 -4.76 13.64 12.49
C PRO A 158 -5.09 12.95 13.82
N TRP A 159 -4.24 12.04 14.23
CA TRP A 159 -4.21 11.56 15.61
C TRP A 159 -3.62 12.61 16.52
N VAL A 160 -4.11 12.69 17.75
CA VAL A 160 -3.50 13.53 18.78
C VAL A 160 -2.06 13.09 19.00
N ALA A 161 -1.14 14.02 18.86
CA ALA A 161 0.24 13.85 19.30
C ALA A 161 0.46 14.64 20.59
N GLY A 162 1.13 14.00 21.57
CA GLY A 162 1.58 14.66 22.79
C GLY A 162 2.95 15.31 22.60
N ILE A 163 3.64 15.65 23.68
CA ILE A 163 4.93 16.39 23.80
C ILE A 163 6.08 15.97 22.83
N ILE A 164 5.82 15.12 21.87
CA ILE A 164 6.80 14.61 20.91
C ILE A 164 7.17 15.63 19.81
N ASP A 165 6.60 16.83 19.88
CA ASP A 165 6.79 17.85 18.84
C ASP A 165 8.23 18.45 18.78
N HIS A 166 9.13 18.01 19.65
CA HIS A 166 10.53 18.47 19.66
C HIS A 166 11.56 17.44 19.14
N VAL A 167 11.11 16.22 18.87
CA VAL A 167 11.89 15.30 18.04
C VAL A 167 11.25 15.34 16.67
N SER A 168 11.88 16.04 15.71
CA SER A 168 11.32 16.09 14.37
C SER A 168 11.27 14.66 13.82
N ALA A 169 10.12 14.02 14.00
CA ALA A 169 9.87 12.70 13.42
C ALA A 169 10.13 12.72 11.91
N GLU A 170 10.01 13.90 11.29
CA GLU A 170 10.32 14.15 9.90
C GLU A 170 11.80 13.89 9.59
N GLU A 171 12.74 14.40 10.39
CA GLU A 171 14.18 14.15 10.22
C GLU A 171 14.51 12.67 10.43
N LEU A 172 13.91 12.03 11.43
CA LEU A 172 14.09 10.60 11.68
C LEU A 172 13.51 9.75 10.54
N VAL A 173 12.33 10.08 10.04
CA VAL A 173 11.70 9.41 8.89
C VAL A 173 12.50 9.64 7.60
N GLN A 174 13.05 10.83 7.39
CA GLN A 174 13.95 11.12 6.26
C GLN A 174 15.24 10.31 6.35
N GLN A 175 15.83 10.22 7.53
CA GLN A 175 17.01 9.39 7.75
C GLN A 175 16.71 7.92 7.48
N TRP A 176 15.60 7.40 7.98
CA TRP A 176 15.17 6.02 7.71
C TRP A 176 14.90 5.76 6.23
N ARG A 177 14.32 6.74 5.51
CA ARG A 177 14.14 6.62 4.06
C ARG A 177 15.46 6.50 3.32
N ILE A 178 16.43 7.36 3.65
CA ILE A 178 17.76 7.34 3.05
C ILE A 178 18.47 6.01 3.34
N GLU A 179 18.39 5.51 4.58
CA GLU A 179 18.97 4.23 4.96
C GLU A 179 18.27 3.06 4.27
N PHE A 180 16.94 3.10 4.15
CA PHE A 180 16.15 2.08 3.48
C PHE A 180 16.41 2.05 1.97
N ASP A 181 16.46 3.21 1.32
CA ASP A 181 16.79 3.32 -0.11
C ASP A 181 18.21 2.82 -0.38
N THR A 182 19.17 3.17 0.49
CA THR A 182 20.55 2.67 0.41
C THR A 182 20.60 1.14 0.58
N LEU A 183 19.81 0.58 1.50
CA LEU A 183 19.69 -0.87 1.69
C LEU A 183 19.08 -1.54 0.45
N LEU A 184 18.02 -0.97 -0.12
CA LEU A 184 17.39 -1.48 -1.35
C LEU A 184 18.37 -1.46 -2.53
N ASP A 185 19.12 -0.38 -2.74
CA ASP A 185 20.14 -0.28 -3.79
C ASP A 185 21.25 -1.31 -3.58
N THR A 186 21.69 -1.52 -2.34
CA THR A 186 22.67 -2.54 -1.98
C THR A 186 22.12 -3.94 -2.27
N LEU A 187 20.89 -4.23 -1.85
CA LEU A 187 20.23 -5.51 -2.14
C LEU A 187 20.05 -5.73 -3.65
N GLN A 188 19.65 -4.70 -4.39
CA GLN A 188 19.49 -4.78 -5.83
C GLN A 188 20.83 -5.02 -6.55
N THR A 189 21.90 -4.40 -6.06
CA THR A 189 23.26 -4.63 -6.54
C THR A 189 23.71 -6.06 -6.22
N MET A 190 23.49 -6.54 -5.00
CA MET A 190 23.81 -7.91 -4.58
C MET A 190 22.99 -8.95 -5.37
N ILE A 191 21.67 -8.73 -5.56
CA ILE A 191 20.81 -9.60 -6.35
C ILE A 191 21.29 -9.62 -7.81
N SER A 192 21.68 -8.47 -8.37
CA SER A 192 22.20 -8.38 -9.71
C SER A 192 23.54 -9.12 -9.84
N GLN A 193 24.42 -8.99 -8.87
CA GLN A 193 25.72 -9.68 -8.86
C GLN A 193 25.56 -11.17 -8.53
N VAL A 194 24.84 -11.51 -7.47
CA VAL A 194 24.61 -12.91 -7.06
C VAL A 194 23.66 -13.60 -8.05
N GLY A 195 22.67 -12.91 -8.58
CA GLY A 195 21.79 -13.44 -9.62
C GLY A 195 22.55 -13.77 -10.89
N GLN A 196 23.44 -12.90 -11.33
CA GLN A 196 24.33 -13.17 -12.46
C GLN A 196 25.32 -14.29 -12.13
N GLN A 197 25.93 -14.27 -10.95
CA GLN A 197 26.91 -15.29 -10.54
C GLN A 197 26.23 -16.64 -10.25
N THR A 198 25.13 -16.67 -9.50
CA THR A 198 24.45 -17.93 -9.11
C THR A 198 23.69 -18.55 -10.27
N ILE A 199 23.12 -17.76 -11.17
CA ILE A 199 22.57 -18.27 -12.43
C ILE A 199 23.70 -18.81 -13.32
N MET A 200 24.90 -18.23 -13.23
CA MET A 200 26.05 -18.63 -13.97
C MET A 200 26.74 -19.87 -13.39
N ASP A 201 26.82 -20.01 -12.07
CA ASP A 201 27.57 -21.06 -11.38
C ASP A 201 26.71 -22.27 -11.00
N ASN A 202 25.44 -22.10 -10.73
CA ASN A 202 24.49 -23.19 -10.57
C ASN A 202 23.77 -23.45 -11.88
N SER A 203 24.23 -24.43 -12.58
CA SER A 203 23.52 -24.97 -13.74
C SER A 203 22.17 -25.57 -13.32
N VAL A 204 21.19 -24.74 -13.18
CA VAL A 204 19.81 -25.20 -13.16
C VAL A 204 19.41 -25.50 -14.58
N GLY A 205 19.69 -26.71 -14.99
CA GLY A 205 19.34 -27.23 -16.32
C GLY A 205 20.11 -26.55 -17.46
N ALA A 206 20.84 -27.31 -18.24
CA ALA A 206 21.75 -26.88 -19.30
C ALA A 206 21.14 -25.99 -20.41
N SER A 207 19.88 -25.62 -20.31
CA SER A 207 19.16 -24.84 -21.34
C SER A 207 19.01 -23.35 -21.05
N ALA A 208 19.43 -22.84 -19.89
CA ALA A 208 19.08 -21.47 -19.47
C ALA A 208 20.27 -20.52 -19.29
N ILE A 209 21.53 -20.94 -19.45
CA ILE A 209 22.64 -20.07 -19.09
C ILE A 209 23.35 -19.58 -20.33
N ILE A 210 23.03 -18.38 -20.74
CA ILE A 210 23.79 -17.62 -21.71
C ILE A 210 24.70 -16.67 -20.96
N LYS A 211 25.98 -17.00 -20.83
CA LYS A 211 26.99 -16.03 -20.39
C LYS A 211 27.24 -15.04 -21.53
N THR A 212 27.14 -13.77 -21.25
CA THR A 212 27.55 -12.72 -22.17
C THR A 212 28.91 -12.17 -21.75
N GLY A 213 29.86 -12.14 -22.66
CA GLY A 213 31.24 -11.70 -22.43
C GLY A 213 32.29 -12.77 -22.76
N ASP A 214 33.55 -12.54 -22.37
CA ASP A 214 34.68 -13.41 -22.73
C ASP A 214 34.59 -14.86 -22.21
N ASN A 215 33.71 -15.09 -21.24
CA ASN A 215 33.41 -16.42 -20.70
C ASN A 215 32.01 -16.93 -21.10
N ALA A 216 31.44 -16.40 -22.18
CA ALA A 216 30.14 -16.85 -22.66
C ALA A 216 30.17 -18.33 -23.06
N VAL A 217 29.26 -19.11 -22.48
CA VAL A 217 29.07 -20.49 -22.89
C VAL A 217 28.22 -20.47 -24.16
N THR A 218 28.86 -20.65 -25.29
CA THR A 218 28.16 -20.70 -26.58
C THR A 218 27.67 -22.13 -26.84
N ALA A 219 26.71 -22.28 -27.74
CA ALA A 219 26.25 -23.60 -28.19
C ALA A 219 27.42 -24.47 -28.73
N ALA A 220 28.45 -23.82 -29.27
CA ALA A 220 29.68 -24.47 -29.67
C ALA A 220 30.53 -24.98 -28.48
N THR A 221 30.55 -24.27 -27.37
CA THR A 221 31.29 -24.60 -26.16
C THR A 221 30.66 -25.77 -25.39
N VAL A 222 29.33 -25.83 -25.33
CA VAL A 222 28.59 -26.93 -24.66
C VAL A 222 28.24 -28.07 -25.63
N LYS A 223 28.53 -27.94 -26.90
CA LYS A 223 28.07 -28.90 -27.93
C LYS A 223 26.57 -29.20 -27.81
N ALA A 224 25.79 -28.16 -27.48
CA ALA A 224 24.34 -28.30 -27.31
C ALA A 224 23.68 -28.59 -28.64
N ILE A 225 22.80 -29.55 -28.65
CA ILE A 225 21.94 -29.85 -29.81
C ILE A 225 20.89 -28.75 -29.89
N PRO A 226 20.81 -27.99 -30.99
CA PRO A 226 19.79 -26.96 -31.15
C PRO A 226 18.38 -27.57 -31.10
N ASP A 227 17.49 -26.91 -30.42
CA ASP A 227 16.10 -27.33 -30.18
C ASP A 227 15.18 -27.19 -31.43
N LYS A 228 15.75 -27.45 -32.62
CA LYS A 228 15.05 -27.34 -33.88
C LYS A 228 15.07 -28.68 -34.62
N PRO A 229 13.94 -29.27 -35.00
CA PRO A 229 13.90 -30.48 -35.81
C PRO A 229 14.76 -30.31 -37.07
N GLY A 230 15.73 -31.23 -37.27
CA GLY A 230 16.65 -31.21 -38.41
C GLY A 230 17.89 -30.32 -38.25
N ALA A 231 18.12 -29.69 -37.07
CA ALA A 231 19.28 -28.82 -36.87
C ALA A 231 20.58 -29.55 -36.50
N VAL A 232 20.56 -30.86 -36.30
CA VAL A 232 21.75 -31.65 -36.03
C VAL A 232 22.29 -32.21 -37.33
N ALA A 233 23.37 -31.63 -37.85
CA ALA A 233 24.07 -32.18 -38.99
C ALA A 233 24.73 -33.53 -38.59
N ALA A 234 24.82 -34.47 -39.54
CA ALA A 234 25.43 -35.77 -39.30
C ALA A 234 26.90 -35.66 -38.77
N SER A 235 27.58 -34.56 -39.07
CA SER A 235 28.89 -34.22 -38.55
C SER A 235 28.93 -33.93 -37.04
N HIS A 236 27.80 -33.56 -36.43
CA HIS A 236 27.71 -33.32 -34.99
C HIS A 236 27.43 -34.61 -34.18
N LEU A 237 27.05 -35.66 -34.85
CA LEU A 237 26.82 -36.97 -34.24
C LEU A 237 28.07 -37.91 -34.39
N SER A 238 29.22 -37.33 -34.78
CA SER A 238 30.43 -38.10 -34.96
C SER A 238 31.05 -38.54 -33.63
N SER A 239 31.64 -39.69 -33.63
CA SER A 239 32.60 -40.35 -32.71
C SER A 239 32.55 -40.02 -31.18
N ASP A 240 32.01 -38.89 -30.77
CA ASP A 240 32.04 -38.42 -29.36
C ASP A 240 30.76 -38.74 -28.57
N ILE A 241 29.72 -39.26 -29.21
CA ILE A 241 28.52 -39.75 -28.51
C ILE A 241 28.75 -41.18 -28.10
N THR A 242 29.17 -41.37 -26.87
CA THR A 242 29.33 -42.67 -26.27
C THR A 242 28.15 -43.01 -25.37
N TYR A 243 27.94 -44.28 -25.07
CA TYR A 243 26.94 -44.73 -24.11
C TYR A 243 27.09 -44.01 -22.76
N THR A 244 28.30 -43.63 -22.36
CA THR A 244 28.59 -42.88 -21.14
C THR A 244 28.04 -41.44 -21.21
N THR A 245 28.15 -40.77 -22.36
CA THR A 245 27.65 -39.43 -22.60
C THR A 245 26.13 -39.41 -22.57
N LEU A 246 25.48 -40.49 -22.96
CA LEU A 246 24.02 -40.66 -22.90
C LEU A 246 23.52 -41.17 -21.54
N GLY A 247 24.39 -41.37 -20.55
CA GLY A 247 24.03 -41.93 -19.25
C GLY A 247 23.68 -43.45 -19.33
N LEU A 248 24.05 -44.12 -20.41
CA LEU A 248 23.78 -45.51 -20.62
C LEU A 248 25.00 -46.36 -20.22
N THR A 249 24.80 -47.57 -19.77
CA THR A 249 25.86 -48.53 -19.51
C THR A 249 26.23 -49.28 -20.78
N SER A 250 27.45 -49.82 -20.82
CA SER A 250 27.94 -50.64 -21.98
C SER A 250 27.07 -51.83 -22.30
N ASN A 251 26.20 -52.25 -21.40
CA ASN A 251 25.29 -53.36 -21.61
C ASN A 251 23.93 -52.94 -22.19
N GLN A 252 23.64 -51.60 -22.22
CA GLN A 252 22.37 -51.07 -22.69
C GLN A 252 22.40 -50.73 -24.19
N VAL A 253 23.58 -50.34 -24.71
CA VAL A 253 23.78 -50.01 -26.13
C VAL A 253 25.09 -50.63 -26.60
N ARG A 254 25.04 -51.42 -27.64
CA ARG A 254 26.25 -52.01 -28.24
C ARG A 254 26.90 -51.12 -29.28
N THR A 255 26.07 -50.59 -30.19
CA THR A 255 26.56 -49.74 -31.27
C THR A 255 25.48 -48.68 -31.58
N ILE A 256 25.92 -47.44 -31.77
CA ILE A 256 25.07 -46.39 -32.31
C ILE A 256 25.48 -46.16 -33.76
N ARG A 257 24.57 -46.37 -34.70
CA ARG A 257 24.76 -46.09 -36.12
C ARG A 257 23.91 -44.95 -36.57
N VAL A 258 24.42 -44.11 -37.44
CA VAL A 258 23.71 -42.97 -37.99
C VAL A 258 23.75 -43.06 -39.52
N GLY A 259 22.61 -42.90 -40.16
CA GLY A 259 22.54 -42.95 -41.62
C GLY A 259 21.21 -42.44 -42.16
N THR A 260 21.14 -42.23 -43.47
CA THR A 260 19.96 -41.78 -44.19
C THR A 260 19.12 -42.94 -44.74
N GLY A 261 19.69 -44.14 -44.80
CA GLY A 261 19.02 -45.35 -45.29
C GLY A 261 18.23 -46.06 -44.20
N ASP A 262 17.58 -47.15 -44.59
CA ASP A 262 16.90 -48.01 -43.60
C ASP A 262 17.90 -48.86 -42.85
N PRO A 263 17.65 -49.17 -41.56
CA PRO A 263 18.58 -49.97 -40.77
C PRO A 263 18.70 -51.36 -41.35
N SER A 264 19.95 -51.81 -41.48
CA SER A 264 20.26 -53.18 -41.91
C SER A 264 21.48 -53.71 -41.16
N GLY A 265 21.45 -54.97 -40.74
CA GLY A 265 22.63 -55.69 -40.21
C GLY A 265 23.10 -55.22 -38.86
N GLY A 266 22.22 -55.10 -37.85
CA GLY A 266 22.58 -54.87 -36.46
C GLY A 266 22.46 -56.12 -35.59
N SER A 267 22.97 -56.03 -34.35
CA SER A 267 22.77 -57.02 -33.29
C SER A 267 21.78 -56.46 -32.22
N ASP A 268 21.27 -57.37 -31.45
CA ASP A 268 20.35 -56.94 -30.34
C ASP A 268 21.08 -55.98 -29.39
N GLY A 269 20.44 -54.79 -29.13
CA GLY A 269 20.99 -53.69 -28.33
C GLY A 269 21.67 -52.58 -29.16
N ASP A 270 21.79 -52.71 -30.49
CA ASP A 270 22.25 -51.61 -31.35
C ASP A 270 21.17 -50.56 -31.57
N ILE A 271 21.55 -49.29 -31.60
CA ILE A 271 20.66 -48.18 -31.91
C ILE A 271 21.02 -47.64 -33.31
N TYR A 272 20.00 -47.49 -34.14
CA TYR A 272 20.14 -46.85 -35.44
C TYR A 272 19.39 -45.54 -35.49
N LEU A 273 20.08 -44.44 -35.74
CA LEU A 273 19.51 -43.12 -35.91
C LEU A 273 19.39 -42.79 -37.41
N LYS A 274 18.18 -42.83 -37.94
CA LYS A 274 17.93 -42.48 -39.33
C LYS A 274 17.71 -40.96 -39.45
N ILE A 275 18.50 -40.32 -40.29
CA ILE A 275 18.36 -38.93 -40.65
C ILE A 275 17.44 -38.85 -41.86
N THR A 276 16.31 -38.18 -41.71
CA THR A 276 15.42 -37.86 -42.84
C THR A 276 15.61 -36.40 -43.22
N ASN A 277 15.82 -36.14 -44.51
CA ASN A 277 15.92 -34.78 -45.04
C ASN A 277 14.58 -34.10 -45.03
#